data_f8128df4592532da455a2b2246a77a45
#
_entry.id   f8128df4592532da455a2b2246a77a45
#
_cell.length_a   1.000
_cell.length_b   1.000
_cell.length_c   1.000
_cell.angle_alpha   90.00
_cell.angle_beta   90.00
_cell.angle_gamma   90.00
#
_symmetry.space_group_name_H-M   'P 1'
#
loop_
_entity.id
_entity.type
_entity.pdbx_description
1 polymer ?
#
loop_
_entity_poly.entity_id
_entity_poly.type
_entity_poly.pdbx_seq_one_letter_code
_entity_poly.pdbx_strand_id
1 'polypeptide(L)'
;EMAAIEQTVEACKNGKTLLIFPEGTREKDGKLLPPKSGLFVIAAGAGVDVVPCRILYDTPDGKMHLFCRVRVIYGEPMPAAQFAMEGRRDTKKLRANKQALLDAWEKMGA
;
A
#
# COMPACT_ATOMS: atom_id res chain seq x y z
N GLU A 1 18.45 -6.06 -1.54
CA GLU A 1 17.21 -5.61 -0.91
C GLU A 1 17.26 -4.14 -0.53
N MET A 2 18.26 -3.77 0.24
CA MET A 2 18.42 -2.37 0.66
C MET A 2 18.67 -1.46 -0.53
N ALA A 3 19.45 -1.92 -1.51
CA ALA A 3 19.71 -1.14 -2.73
C ALA A 3 18.42 -0.85 -3.51
N ALA A 4 17.53 -1.83 -3.59
CA ALA A 4 16.25 -1.64 -4.28
C ALA A 4 15.37 -0.60 -3.58
N ILE A 5 15.34 -0.65 -2.24
CA ILE A 5 14.58 0.34 -1.46
C ILE A 5 15.17 1.73 -1.65
N GLU A 6 16.49 1.86 -1.61
CA GLU A 6 17.15 3.15 -1.79
C GLU A 6 16.92 3.74 -3.18
N GLN A 7 16.95 2.93 -4.22
CA GLN A 7 16.64 3.36 -5.58
C GLN A 7 15.20 3.83 -5.71
N THR A 8 14.27 3.13 -5.06
CA THR A 8 12.86 3.49 -5.07
C THR A 8 12.63 4.81 -4.32
N VAL A 9 13.26 4.99 -3.18
CA VAL A 9 13.20 6.23 -2.42
C VAL A 9 13.69 7.40 -3.27
N GLU A 10 14.82 7.23 -3.94
CA GLU A 10 15.39 8.28 -4.77
C GLU A 10 14.46 8.64 -5.93
N ALA A 11 13.85 7.65 -6.58
CA ALA A 11 12.90 7.89 -7.66
C ALA A 11 11.71 8.72 -7.19
N CYS A 12 11.17 8.40 -6.02
CA CYS A 12 10.04 9.15 -5.45
C CYS A 12 10.44 10.57 -5.07
N LYS A 13 11.64 10.77 -4.54
CA LYS A 13 12.16 12.12 -4.25
C LYS A 13 12.27 12.97 -5.51
N ASN A 14 12.52 12.35 -6.64
CA ASN A 14 12.64 13.03 -7.92
C ASN A 14 11.30 13.25 -8.62
N GLY A 15 10.20 13.08 -7.92
CA GLY A 15 8.87 13.37 -8.41
C GLY A 15 8.19 12.24 -9.16
N LYS A 16 8.75 11.04 -9.14
CA LYS A 16 8.13 9.90 -9.80
C LYS A 16 7.05 9.27 -8.92
N THR A 17 6.03 8.70 -9.57
CA THR A 17 4.96 7.99 -8.90
C THR A 17 5.25 6.50 -8.92
N LEU A 18 5.11 5.87 -7.77
CA LEU A 18 5.34 4.44 -7.61
C LEU A 18 4.02 3.73 -7.33
N LEU A 19 3.75 2.67 -8.08
CA LEU A 19 2.66 1.75 -7.79
C LEU A 19 3.26 0.51 -7.13
N ILE A 20 2.73 0.14 -5.98
CA ILE A 20 3.26 -1.00 -5.23
C ILE A 20 2.11 -1.86 -4.71
N PHE A 21 2.33 -3.18 -4.69
CA PHE A 21 1.42 -4.16 -4.10
C PHE A 21 2.01 -4.60 -2.77
N PRO A 22 1.61 -3.96 -1.66
CA PRO A 22 2.32 -4.13 -0.38
C PRO A 22 2.15 -5.50 0.26
N GLU A 23 1.19 -6.30 -0.20
CA GLU A 23 1.03 -7.66 0.29
C GLU A 23 2.15 -8.60 -0.18
N GLY A 24 2.90 -8.19 -1.19
CA GLY A 24 4.01 -8.98 -1.71
C GLY A 24 3.63 -10.12 -2.61
N THR A 25 2.33 -10.35 -2.81
CA THR A 25 1.81 -11.41 -3.68
C THR A 25 0.45 -10.99 -4.23
N ARG A 26 0.04 -11.64 -5.32
CA ARG A 26 -1.27 -11.39 -5.91
C ARG A 26 -2.34 -12.19 -5.17
N GLU A 27 -3.37 -11.50 -4.69
CA GLU A 27 -4.50 -12.14 -4.03
C GLU A 27 -5.65 -12.26 -5.02
N LYS A 28 -6.05 -13.49 -5.32
CA LYS A 28 -7.10 -13.78 -6.30
C LYS A 28 -8.47 -14.00 -5.67
N ASP A 29 -8.52 -14.21 -4.36
CA ASP A 29 -9.76 -14.55 -3.65
C ASP A 29 -10.50 -13.31 -3.11
N GLY A 30 -10.01 -12.11 -3.40
CA GLY A 30 -10.63 -10.87 -2.94
C GLY A 30 -10.39 -10.55 -1.48
N LYS A 31 -9.55 -11.31 -0.81
CA LYS A 31 -9.23 -11.10 0.60
C LYS A 31 -8.16 -10.04 0.75
N LEU A 32 -8.24 -9.28 1.84
CA LEU A 32 -7.19 -8.34 2.20
C LEU A 32 -6.08 -9.07 2.94
N LEU A 33 -4.85 -8.94 2.42
CA LEU A 33 -3.68 -9.49 3.07
C LEU A 33 -2.97 -8.38 3.85
N PRO A 34 -2.28 -8.72 4.95
CA PRO A 34 -1.50 -7.73 5.69
C PRO A 34 -0.40 -7.14 4.80
N PRO A 35 -0.24 -5.80 4.78
CA PRO A 35 0.84 -5.19 4.01
C PRO A 35 2.19 -5.46 4.65
N LYS A 36 3.20 -5.61 3.80
CA LYS A 36 4.59 -5.76 4.25
C LYS A 36 5.20 -4.39 4.53
N SER A 37 6.25 -4.36 5.33
CA SER A 37 6.81 -3.11 5.83
C SER A 37 7.59 -2.28 4.80
N GLY A 38 7.99 -2.87 3.67
CA GLY A 38 8.77 -2.16 2.65
C GLY A 38 8.13 -0.87 2.17
N LEU A 39 6.81 -0.87 1.97
CA LEU A 39 6.07 0.33 1.59
C LEU A 39 6.31 1.48 2.56
N PHE A 40 6.22 1.20 3.85
CA PHE A 40 6.30 2.25 4.87
C PHE A 40 7.73 2.80 5.00
N VAL A 41 8.72 1.95 4.80
CA VAL A 41 10.12 2.37 4.77
C VAL A 41 10.35 3.32 3.58
N ILE A 42 9.81 2.99 2.43
CA ILE A 42 9.93 3.82 1.23
C ILE A 42 9.22 5.17 1.44
N ALA A 43 8.00 5.15 1.95
CA ALA A 43 7.23 6.37 2.17
C ALA A 43 7.93 7.29 3.19
N ALA A 44 8.45 6.72 4.27
CA ALA A 44 9.18 7.50 5.28
C ALA A 44 10.46 8.07 4.71
N GLY A 45 11.22 7.29 3.95
CA GLY A 45 12.48 7.74 3.37
C GLY A 45 12.32 8.81 2.30
N ALA A 46 11.28 8.70 1.50
CA ALA A 46 11.01 9.65 0.42
C ALA A 46 10.24 10.88 0.86
N GLY A 47 9.52 10.81 1.98
CA GLY A 47 8.69 11.92 2.46
C GLY A 47 7.54 12.21 1.52
N VAL A 48 6.89 11.18 1.01
CA VAL A 48 5.79 11.31 0.05
C VAL A 48 4.49 10.80 0.63
N ASP A 49 3.38 11.29 0.08
CA ASP A 49 2.05 10.83 0.44
C ASP A 49 1.79 9.44 -0.14
N VAL A 50 0.92 8.69 0.51
CA VAL A 50 0.50 7.36 0.06
C VAL A 50 -0.98 7.40 -0.26
N VAL A 51 -1.34 6.98 -1.46
CA VAL A 51 -2.74 6.88 -1.87
C VAL A 51 -3.14 5.42 -1.79
N PRO A 52 -4.01 5.03 -0.85
CA PRO A 52 -4.47 3.65 -0.78
C PRO A 52 -5.40 3.35 -1.95
N CYS A 53 -5.20 2.20 -2.57
CA CYS A 53 -6.04 1.75 -3.68
C CYS A 53 -6.54 0.35 -3.35
N ARG A 54 -7.76 0.06 -3.76
CA ARG A 54 -8.32 -1.27 -3.58
C ARG A 54 -8.88 -1.79 -4.90
N ILE A 55 -8.59 -3.05 -5.17
CA ILE A 55 -9.08 -3.75 -6.35
C ILE A 55 -10.22 -4.67 -5.91
N LEU A 56 -11.40 -4.48 -6.51
CA LEU A 56 -12.57 -5.30 -6.24
C LEU A 56 -12.99 -6.01 -7.52
N TYR A 57 -13.29 -7.29 -7.39
CA TYR A 57 -13.78 -8.09 -8.50
C TYR A 57 -15.30 -8.15 -8.44
N ASP A 58 -15.94 -7.72 -9.53
CA ASP A 58 -17.40 -7.66 -9.62
C ASP A 58 -17.95 -9.03 -10.01
N THR A 59 -17.87 -9.97 -9.08
CA THR A 59 -18.30 -11.35 -9.24
C THR A 59 -19.13 -11.77 -8.02
N PRO A 60 -20.00 -12.80 -8.15
CA PRO A 60 -20.84 -13.21 -7.02
C PRO A 60 -20.08 -13.65 -5.78
N ASP A 61 -18.88 -14.21 -5.93
CA ASP A 61 -18.05 -14.67 -4.81
C ASP A 61 -16.93 -13.70 -4.43
N GLY A 62 -16.82 -12.55 -5.13
CA GLY A 62 -15.78 -11.56 -4.89
C GLY A 62 -14.39 -11.97 -5.35
N LYS A 63 -14.27 -13.12 -6.02
CA LYS A 63 -12.98 -13.64 -6.49
C LYS A 63 -12.73 -13.26 -7.93
N MET A 64 -11.44 -13.29 -8.33
CA MET A 64 -11.05 -13.01 -9.70
C MET A 64 -11.45 -14.18 -10.61
N HIS A 65 -12.19 -13.86 -11.67
CA HIS A 65 -12.59 -14.83 -12.70
C HIS A 65 -12.26 -14.28 -14.08
N LEU A 66 -12.18 -15.16 -15.06
CA LEU A 66 -11.91 -14.79 -16.44
C LEU A 66 -13.06 -13.90 -16.95
N PHE A 67 -12.71 -12.77 -17.60
CA PHE A 67 -13.65 -11.79 -18.14
C PHE A 67 -14.56 -11.12 -17.09
N CYS A 68 -14.13 -11.12 -15.82
CA CYS A 68 -14.88 -10.39 -14.80
C CYS A 68 -14.60 -8.90 -14.87
N ARG A 69 -15.52 -8.10 -14.33
CA ARG A 69 -15.28 -6.67 -14.15
C ARG A 69 -14.40 -6.45 -12.93
N VAL A 70 -13.51 -5.48 -13.05
CA VAL A 70 -12.61 -5.10 -11.96
C VAL A 70 -12.85 -3.62 -11.67
N ARG A 71 -13.06 -3.30 -10.40
CA ARG A 71 -13.13 -1.92 -9.94
C ARG A 71 -11.87 -1.58 -9.18
N VAL A 72 -11.26 -0.46 -9.51
CA VAL A 72 -10.12 0.07 -8.76
C VAL A 72 -10.58 1.33 -8.05
N ILE A 73 -10.50 1.33 -6.73
CA ILE A 73 -10.96 2.44 -5.91
C ILE A 73 -9.74 3.11 -5.31
N TYR A 74 -9.66 4.43 -5.47
CA TYR A 74 -8.62 5.25 -4.86
C TYR A 74 -9.18 5.91 -3.61
N GLY A 75 -8.52 5.70 -2.47
CA GLY A 75 -8.90 6.34 -1.23
C GLY A 75 -8.28 7.72 -1.09
N GLU A 76 -8.50 8.33 0.05
CA GLU A 76 -7.90 9.63 0.34
C GLU A 76 -6.41 9.50 0.56
N PRO A 77 -5.58 10.45 0.07
CA PRO A 77 -4.16 10.40 0.30
C PRO A 77 -3.83 10.42 1.79
N MET A 78 -2.93 9.52 2.20
CA MET A 78 -2.41 9.50 3.55
C MET A 78 -1.18 10.40 3.59
N PRO A 79 -1.16 11.43 4.46
CA PRO A 79 -0.08 12.43 4.40
C PRO A 79 1.29 11.84 4.75
N ALA A 80 2.32 12.39 4.12
CA ALA A 80 3.70 11.94 4.33
C ALA A 80 4.10 11.97 5.81
N ALA A 81 3.63 12.96 6.55
CA ALA A 81 3.94 13.08 7.98
C ALA A 81 3.51 11.86 8.80
N GLN A 82 2.46 11.17 8.36
CA GLN A 82 1.97 9.98 9.04
C GLN A 82 2.99 8.83 9.02
N PHE A 83 3.85 8.80 8.00
CA PHE A 83 4.81 7.71 7.81
C PHE A 83 6.20 8.05 8.31
N ALA A 84 6.41 9.24 8.84
CA ALA A 84 7.73 9.65 9.36
C ALA A 84 8.15 8.71 10.49
N MET A 85 9.37 8.18 10.39
CA MET A 85 9.93 7.27 11.38
C MET A 85 11.34 7.69 11.74
N GLU A 86 11.73 7.40 12.97
CA GLU A 86 13.09 7.70 13.45
C GLU A 86 14.11 6.66 13.00
N GLY A 87 13.71 5.72 12.18
CA GLY A 87 14.58 4.68 11.66
C GLY A 87 13.77 3.64 10.95
N ARG A 88 14.46 2.73 10.27
CA ARG A 88 13.81 1.71 9.47
C ARG A 88 13.16 0.60 10.30
N ARG A 89 13.44 0.56 11.61
CA ARG A 89 12.97 -0.49 12.51
C ARG A 89 12.08 0.06 13.63
N ASP A 90 11.37 1.14 13.36
CA ASP A 90 10.39 1.64 14.31
C ASP A 90 9.14 0.73 14.27
N THR A 91 9.20 -0.34 15.05
CA THR A 91 8.19 -1.40 15.04
C THR A 91 6.79 -0.89 15.39
N LYS A 92 6.70 0.01 16.36
CA LYS A 92 5.41 0.61 16.75
C LYS A 92 4.80 1.40 15.62
N LYS A 93 5.62 2.22 14.97
CA LYS A 93 5.16 3.06 13.86
C LYS A 93 4.76 2.22 12.66
N LEU A 94 5.55 1.19 12.35
CA LEU A 94 5.23 0.26 11.28
C LEU A 94 3.90 -0.45 11.53
N ARG A 95 3.68 -0.92 12.73
CA ARG A 95 2.43 -1.59 13.10
C ARG A 95 1.23 -0.65 12.99
N ALA A 96 1.38 0.58 13.47
CA ALA A 96 0.32 1.58 13.38
C ALA A 96 -0.01 1.91 11.91
N ASN A 97 1.01 2.05 11.07
CA ASN A 97 0.83 2.36 9.66
C ASN A 97 0.19 1.20 8.90
N LYS A 98 0.58 -0.04 9.21
CA LYS A 98 -0.05 -1.22 8.63
C LYS A 98 -1.54 -1.27 8.95
N GLN A 99 -1.89 -1.01 10.21
CA GLN A 99 -3.28 -1.01 10.63
C GLN A 99 -4.06 0.12 9.96
N ALA A 100 -3.47 1.31 9.85
CA ALA A 100 -4.11 2.44 9.18
C ALA A 100 -4.42 2.12 7.71
N LEU A 101 -3.51 1.45 7.02
CA LEU A 101 -3.72 1.06 5.63
C LEU A 101 -4.82 0.00 5.52
N LEU A 102 -4.82 -1.00 6.39
CA LEU A 102 -5.89 -2.01 6.41
C LEU A 102 -7.25 -1.38 6.66
N ASP A 103 -7.33 -0.44 7.59
CA ASP A 103 -8.58 0.27 7.89
C ASP A 103 -9.07 1.06 6.69
N ALA A 104 -8.15 1.72 5.98
CA ALA A 104 -8.49 2.46 4.76
C ALA A 104 -9.05 1.53 3.68
N TRP A 105 -8.43 0.38 3.48
CA TRP A 105 -8.90 -0.60 2.50
C TRP A 105 -10.28 -1.14 2.85
N GLU A 106 -10.53 -1.44 4.13
CA GLU A 106 -11.83 -1.95 4.57
C GLU A 106 -12.94 -0.95 4.31
N LYS A 107 -12.69 0.33 4.55
CA LYS A 107 -13.65 1.39 4.28
C LYS A 107 -13.99 1.49 2.80
N MET A 108 -13.01 1.29 1.93
CA MET A 108 -13.21 1.38 0.50
C MET A 108 -14.00 0.19 -0.06
N GLY A 109 -14.02 -0.92 0.66
CA GLY A 109 -14.75 -2.12 0.25
C GLY A 109 -16.15 -2.25 0.80
N ALA A 110 -16.55 -1.32 1.61
CA ALA A 110 -17.86 -1.37 2.26
C ALA A 110 -19.01 -1.06 1.31
#